data_89f6384b2f3f0a401a4f74a119150fff
#
_entry.id   89f6384b2f3f0a401a4f74a119150fff
#
_cell.length_a   1.000
_cell.length_b   1.000
_cell.length_c   1.000
_cell.angle_alpha   90.00
_cell.angle_beta   90.00
_cell.angle_gamma   90.00
#
_symmetry.space_group_name_H-M   'P 1'
#
loop_
_entity.id
_entity.type
_entity.pdbx_description
1 polymer ?
#
loop_
_entity_poly.entity_id
_entity_poly.type
_entity_poly.pdbx_seq_one_letter_code
_entity_poly.pdbx_strand_id
1 'polypeptide(L)'
;MTELETLERAKMYLEKLANGINPIDGSVIPDADIVNHVRISRCFFYVSDVLRQVIENGGVTAQKKDKKEPFALTLGQREAFEFSATAIPISEIAKRINALPTNENMATLPYSVIRDWLVSLGMLDYALDGNGKKVVRPTPQGESIGIGLEARNGPNGPYFVVAYNLAAQHFILDNVDAIVDYQNRRVENEGQPWSPEHDSILLDLHQKGVPAKEIAVTLKRRTGAVRARLKKLGKQ
;
A
#
# COMPACT_ATOMS: atom_id res chain seq x y z
N MET A 1 2.19 -20.27 30.96
CA MET A 1 3.22 -19.42 30.34
C MET A 1 2.63 -18.93 29.03
N THR A 2 2.49 -17.63 28.88
CA THR A 2 1.98 -17.00 27.64
C THR A 2 3.04 -17.08 26.54
N GLU A 3 2.63 -16.88 25.28
CA GLU A 3 3.56 -16.79 24.15
C GLU A 3 4.60 -15.68 24.37
N LEU A 4 4.16 -14.53 24.87
CA LEU A 4 5.01 -13.38 25.14
C LEU A 4 6.08 -13.69 26.20
N GLU A 5 5.70 -14.31 27.32
CA GLU A 5 6.64 -14.76 28.36
C GLU A 5 7.67 -15.77 27.83
N THR A 6 7.26 -16.61 26.88
CA THR A 6 8.16 -17.58 26.24
C THR A 6 9.18 -16.87 25.36
N LEU A 7 8.74 -15.87 24.56
CA LEU A 7 9.60 -15.06 23.71
C LEU A 7 10.59 -14.22 24.50
N GLU A 8 10.14 -13.59 25.60
CA GLU A 8 11.00 -12.82 26.53
C GLU A 8 12.09 -13.69 27.13
N ARG A 9 11.72 -14.91 27.56
CA ARG A 9 12.69 -15.87 28.10
C ARG A 9 13.69 -16.34 27.05
N ALA A 10 13.24 -16.65 25.85
CA ALA A 10 14.12 -17.03 24.73
C ALA A 10 15.09 -15.91 24.37
N LYS A 11 14.62 -14.67 24.30
CA LYS A 11 15.46 -13.48 24.07
C LYS A 11 16.53 -13.36 25.16
N MET A 12 16.12 -13.42 26.43
CA MET A 12 17.07 -13.34 27.56
C MET A 12 18.14 -14.44 27.52
N TYR A 13 17.77 -15.68 27.14
CA TYR A 13 18.72 -16.78 27.03
C TYR A 13 19.72 -16.53 25.90
N LEU A 14 19.28 -16.08 24.74
CA LEU A 14 20.15 -15.76 23.61
C LEU A 14 21.09 -14.59 23.93
N GLU A 15 20.63 -13.56 24.63
CA GLU A 15 21.48 -12.45 25.08
C GLU A 15 22.57 -12.89 26.05
N LYS A 16 22.23 -13.77 27.01
CA LYS A 16 23.23 -14.34 27.92
C LYS A 16 24.26 -15.17 27.19
N LEU A 17 23.83 -16.09 26.30
CA LEU A 17 24.74 -16.91 25.49
C LEU A 17 25.62 -16.05 24.59
N ALA A 18 25.07 -15.00 23.97
CA ALA A 18 25.82 -14.06 23.13
C ALA A 18 26.94 -13.35 23.90
N ASN A 19 26.76 -13.15 25.21
CA ASN A 19 27.74 -12.54 26.11
C ASN A 19 28.62 -13.57 26.83
N GLY A 20 28.59 -14.85 26.44
CA GLY A 20 29.42 -15.90 27.06
C GLY A 20 28.95 -16.29 28.47
N ILE A 21 27.69 -16.11 28.79
CA ILE A 21 27.09 -16.43 30.09
C ILE A 21 26.14 -17.60 29.93
N ASN A 22 26.28 -18.61 30.77
CA ASN A 22 25.32 -19.72 30.86
C ASN A 22 23.95 -19.19 31.36
N PRO A 23 22.85 -19.30 30.59
CA PRO A 23 21.56 -18.76 30.97
C PRO A 23 20.90 -19.50 32.17
N ILE A 24 21.35 -20.71 32.52
CA ILE A 24 20.75 -21.55 33.54
C ILE A 24 21.29 -21.21 34.92
N ASP A 25 22.62 -21.14 35.08
CA ASP A 25 23.27 -20.94 36.36
C ASP A 25 24.03 -19.61 36.45
N GLY A 26 24.15 -18.84 35.38
CA GLY A 26 24.84 -17.56 35.31
C GLY A 26 26.37 -17.67 35.33
N SER A 27 26.94 -18.86 35.16
CA SER A 27 28.41 -19.05 35.09
C SER A 27 28.97 -18.51 33.78
N VAL A 28 30.23 -18.14 33.79
CA VAL A 28 30.96 -17.74 32.55
C VAL A 28 31.29 -18.98 31.74
N ILE A 29 30.92 -18.98 30.45
CA ILE A 29 31.25 -20.07 29.53
C ILE A 29 32.70 -19.99 29.13
N PRO A 30 33.45 -21.11 29.14
CA PRO A 30 34.88 -21.12 28.76
C PRO A 30 35.10 -20.55 27.34
N ASP A 31 36.21 -19.82 27.13
CA ASP A 31 36.55 -19.20 25.84
C ASP A 31 36.67 -20.22 24.70
N ALA A 32 37.08 -21.45 24.99
CA ALA A 32 37.21 -22.53 24.02
C ALA A 32 35.85 -23.15 23.59
N ASP A 33 34.73 -22.76 24.24
CA ASP A 33 33.42 -23.28 23.92
C ASP A 33 32.92 -22.72 22.58
N ILE A 34 32.23 -23.55 21.81
CA ILE A 34 31.68 -23.16 20.50
C ILE A 34 30.69 -21.97 20.61
N VAL A 35 30.05 -21.79 21.75
CA VAL A 35 29.14 -20.68 22.01
C VAL A 35 29.87 -19.34 21.96
N ASN A 36 31.15 -19.27 22.41
CA ASN A 36 31.96 -18.08 22.40
C ASN A 36 32.61 -17.80 21.04
N HIS A 37 32.41 -18.67 20.05
CA HIS A 37 32.87 -18.37 18.69
C HIS A 37 32.18 -17.13 18.11
N VAL A 38 32.95 -16.14 17.63
CA VAL A 38 32.47 -14.82 17.18
C VAL A 38 31.28 -14.89 16.22
N ARG A 39 31.24 -15.86 15.31
CA ARG A 39 30.14 -16.02 14.36
C ARG A 39 28.85 -16.48 15.04
N ILE A 40 28.96 -17.31 16.07
CA ILE A 40 27.83 -17.85 16.82
C ILE A 40 27.30 -16.79 17.77
N SER A 41 28.17 -16.11 18.50
CA SER A 41 27.78 -14.99 19.35
C SER A 41 27.02 -13.89 18.57
N ARG A 42 27.54 -13.52 17.38
CA ARG A 42 26.83 -12.58 16.48
C ARG A 42 25.47 -13.09 16.02
N CYS A 43 25.34 -14.38 15.77
CA CYS A 43 24.05 -15.00 15.43
C CYS A 43 23.05 -14.89 16.59
N PHE A 44 23.49 -15.13 17.82
CA PHE A 44 22.62 -14.98 19.01
C PHE A 44 22.17 -13.53 19.22
N PHE A 45 23.07 -12.55 19.06
CA PHE A 45 22.69 -11.13 19.09
C PHE A 45 21.65 -10.79 18.02
N TYR A 46 21.84 -11.26 16.79
CA TYR A 46 20.89 -11.00 15.70
C TYR A 46 19.53 -11.60 15.99
N VAL A 47 19.48 -12.87 16.44
CA VAL A 47 18.20 -13.54 16.75
C VAL A 47 17.51 -12.90 17.97
N SER A 48 18.27 -12.48 19.00
CA SER A 48 17.70 -11.77 20.15
C SER A 48 17.10 -10.42 19.77
N ASP A 49 17.73 -9.71 18.82
CA ASP A 49 17.20 -8.45 18.29
C ASP A 49 15.89 -8.66 17.46
N VAL A 50 15.82 -9.73 16.65
CA VAL A 50 14.59 -10.13 15.96
C VAL A 50 13.47 -10.46 16.98
N LEU A 51 13.78 -11.21 18.04
CA LEU A 51 12.81 -11.51 19.10
C LEU A 51 12.35 -10.25 19.83
N ARG A 52 13.24 -9.29 20.08
CA ARG A 52 12.89 -7.99 20.63
C ARG A 52 11.84 -7.28 19.77
N GLN A 53 12.07 -7.21 18.46
CA GLN A 53 11.12 -6.61 17.51
C GLN A 53 9.77 -7.35 17.49
N VAL A 54 9.77 -8.67 17.59
CA VAL A 54 8.54 -9.50 17.66
C VAL A 54 7.79 -9.20 18.96
N ILE A 55 8.48 -9.09 20.10
CA ILE A 55 7.88 -8.76 21.40
C ILE A 55 7.28 -7.36 21.37
N GLU A 56 8.01 -6.36 20.87
CA GLU A 56 7.54 -4.97 20.72
C GLU A 56 6.30 -4.87 19.82
N ASN A 57 6.15 -5.77 18.83
CA ASN A 57 4.97 -5.88 17.97
C ASN A 57 3.83 -6.75 18.55
N GLY A 58 3.95 -7.23 19.81
CA GLY A 58 2.90 -7.96 20.49
C GLY A 58 2.86 -9.47 20.24
N GLY A 59 3.97 -10.09 19.76
CA GLY A 59 4.10 -11.53 19.57
C GLY A 59 4.22 -11.98 18.11
N VAL A 60 4.33 -13.30 17.89
CA VAL A 60 4.48 -13.90 16.54
C VAL A 60 3.18 -13.83 15.74
N THR A 61 2.03 -13.90 16.43
CA THR A 61 0.76 -13.59 15.79
C THR A 61 0.68 -12.10 15.56
N ALA A 62 1.00 -11.67 14.34
CA ALA A 62 0.69 -10.30 13.94
C ALA A 62 -0.76 -10.01 14.36
N GLN A 63 -0.94 -9.08 15.30
CA GLN A 63 -2.27 -8.56 15.62
C GLN A 63 -2.88 -8.23 14.26
N LYS A 64 -4.01 -8.86 13.90
CA LYS A 64 -4.79 -8.42 12.75
C LYS A 64 -5.04 -6.97 13.03
N LYS A 65 -4.34 -6.08 12.30
CA LYS A 65 -4.61 -4.64 12.37
C LYS A 65 -6.10 -4.52 12.20
N ASP A 66 -6.77 -3.95 13.19
CA ASP A 66 -8.20 -3.73 13.15
C ASP A 66 -8.56 -3.20 11.77
N LYS A 67 -9.55 -3.82 11.13
CA LYS A 67 -9.93 -3.47 9.77
C LYS A 67 -10.35 -2.01 9.81
N LYS A 68 -9.57 -1.14 9.18
CA LYS A 68 -9.88 0.28 9.14
C LYS A 68 -11.29 0.49 8.58
N GLU A 69 -12.00 1.44 9.14
CA GLU A 69 -13.29 1.87 8.63
C GLU A 69 -13.16 2.39 7.19
N PRO A 70 -14.16 2.15 6.33
CA PRO A 70 -14.15 2.69 4.98
C PRO A 70 -14.00 4.21 5.00
N PHE A 71 -13.30 4.77 4.01
CA PHE A 71 -13.19 6.23 3.87
C PHE A 71 -14.57 6.84 3.63
N ALA A 72 -14.92 7.87 4.40
CA ALA A 72 -16.13 8.66 4.23
C ALA A 72 -15.89 10.11 4.72
N LEU A 73 -16.57 11.07 4.12
CA LEU A 73 -16.56 12.47 4.55
C LEU A 73 -17.98 12.94 4.87
N THR A 74 -18.14 13.58 6.02
CA THR A 74 -19.37 14.30 6.36
C THR A 74 -19.46 15.60 5.56
N LEU A 75 -20.64 16.21 5.49
CA LEU A 75 -20.84 17.46 4.79
C LEU A 75 -19.97 18.58 5.37
N GLY A 76 -19.91 18.72 6.68
CA GLY A 76 -19.07 19.73 7.34
C GLY A 76 -17.55 19.52 7.10
N GLN A 77 -17.09 18.27 6.97
CA GLN A 77 -15.70 18.00 6.60
C GLN A 77 -15.39 18.41 5.16
N ARG A 78 -16.35 18.26 4.24
CA ARG A 78 -16.18 18.74 2.85
C ARG A 78 -16.14 20.25 2.78
N GLU A 79 -16.96 20.95 3.54
CA GLU A 79 -16.97 22.41 3.65
C GLU A 79 -15.64 22.95 4.21
N ALA A 80 -14.96 22.17 5.07
CA ALA A 80 -13.65 22.51 5.62
C ALA A 80 -12.47 22.28 4.66
N PHE A 81 -12.72 21.80 3.42
CA PHE A 81 -11.65 21.58 2.46
C PHE A 81 -11.03 22.90 1.98
N GLU A 82 -9.73 23.02 2.12
CA GLU A 82 -8.99 24.21 1.67
C GLU A 82 -8.61 24.06 0.18
N PHE A 83 -9.36 24.75 -0.68
CA PHE A 83 -9.06 24.84 -2.10
C PHE A 83 -7.79 25.65 -2.37
N SER A 84 -7.04 25.24 -3.40
CA SER A 84 -5.90 26.03 -3.88
C SER A 84 -6.33 26.93 -5.02
N ALA A 85 -5.97 28.22 -4.94
CA ALA A 85 -6.17 29.15 -6.05
C ALA A 85 -5.30 28.82 -7.28
N THR A 86 -4.16 28.15 -7.06
CA THR A 86 -3.29 27.65 -8.14
C THR A 86 -3.57 26.20 -8.41
N ALA A 87 -3.25 25.73 -9.62
CA ALA A 87 -3.37 24.33 -9.96
C ALA A 87 -2.38 23.46 -9.15
N ILE A 88 -2.87 22.34 -8.62
CA ILE A 88 -2.09 21.44 -7.76
C ILE A 88 -2.15 20.00 -8.31
N PRO A 89 -1.15 19.14 -8.02
CA PRO A 89 -1.18 17.75 -8.42
C PRO A 89 -2.21 16.93 -7.62
N ILE A 90 -2.68 15.83 -8.19
CA ILE A 90 -3.67 14.94 -7.56
C ILE A 90 -3.21 14.37 -6.20
N SER A 91 -1.91 14.20 -6.01
CA SER A 91 -1.34 13.74 -4.75
C SER A 91 -1.55 14.75 -3.62
N GLU A 92 -1.49 16.04 -3.92
CA GLU A 92 -1.76 17.10 -2.95
C GLU A 92 -3.26 17.19 -2.65
N ILE A 93 -4.13 17.03 -3.65
CA ILE A 93 -5.59 16.95 -3.45
C ILE A 93 -5.92 15.77 -2.52
N ALA A 94 -5.39 14.59 -2.81
CA ALA A 94 -5.62 13.41 -1.98
C ALA A 94 -5.11 13.59 -0.55
N LYS A 95 -3.95 14.25 -0.36
CA LYS A 95 -3.41 14.57 0.96
C LYS A 95 -4.36 15.46 1.75
N ARG A 96 -4.89 16.52 1.14
CA ARG A 96 -5.85 17.44 1.76
C ARG A 96 -7.17 16.73 2.10
N ILE A 97 -7.71 15.91 1.18
CA ILE A 97 -8.91 15.10 1.42
C ILE A 97 -8.70 14.16 2.61
N ASN A 98 -7.55 13.49 2.70
CA ASN A 98 -7.23 12.57 3.79
C ASN A 98 -6.94 13.27 5.13
N ALA A 99 -6.72 14.56 5.14
CA ALA A 99 -6.55 15.35 6.37
C ALA A 99 -7.88 15.79 7.01
N LEU A 100 -9.02 15.68 6.29
CA LEU A 100 -10.34 16.10 6.78
C LEU A 100 -10.97 15.14 7.81
N PRO A 101 -10.84 13.81 7.72
CA PRO A 101 -11.37 12.90 8.74
C PRO A 101 -10.67 13.08 10.07
N THR A 102 -11.44 13.13 11.15
CA THR A 102 -10.93 13.18 12.52
C THR A 102 -10.74 11.78 13.14
N ASN A 103 -11.23 10.74 12.47
CA ASN A 103 -11.11 9.36 12.94
C ASN A 103 -9.80 8.72 12.42
N GLU A 104 -8.86 8.47 13.31
CA GLU A 104 -7.57 7.83 13.00
C GLU A 104 -7.70 6.39 12.49
N ASN A 105 -8.82 5.72 12.81
CA ASN A 105 -9.09 4.36 12.35
C ASN A 105 -9.73 4.31 10.95
N MET A 106 -9.89 5.43 10.27
CA MET A 106 -10.42 5.48 8.92
C MET A 106 -9.34 5.12 7.87
N ALA A 107 -9.74 4.40 6.83
CA ALA A 107 -8.88 4.12 5.68
C ALA A 107 -8.60 5.41 4.90
N THR A 108 -7.42 5.53 4.31
CA THR A 108 -7.09 6.66 3.44
C THR A 108 -7.61 6.43 2.02
N LEU A 109 -7.98 7.52 1.33
CA LEU A 109 -8.30 7.52 -0.10
C LEU A 109 -7.01 7.72 -0.91
N PRO A 110 -6.47 6.69 -1.60
CA PRO A 110 -5.24 6.82 -2.38
C PRO A 110 -5.46 7.72 -3.61
N TYR A 111 -4.50 8.58 -3.93
CA TYR A 111 -4.55 9.41 -5.14
C TYR A 111 -4.70 8.57 -6.43
N SER A 112 -4.20 7.35 -6.43
CA SER A 112 -4.34 6.43 -7.57
C SER A 112 -5.79 6.04 -7.84
N VAL A 113 -6.63 5.99 -6.81
CA VAL A 113 -8.07 5.70 -6.95
C VAL A 113 -8.77 6.87 -7.64
N ILE A 114 -8.48 8.11 -7.20
CA ILE A 114 -9.02 9.33 -7.82
C ILE A 114 -8.60 9.39 -9.31
N ARG A 115 -7.32 9.15 -9.59
CA ARG A 115 -6.80 9.09 -10.96
C ARG A 115 -7.51 8.03 -11.80
N ASP A 116 -7.59 6.80 -11.30
CA ASP A 116 -8.17 5.67 -12.04
C ASP A 116 -9.68 5.88 -12.26
N TRP A 117 -10.37 6.57 -11.33
CA TRP A 117 -11.75 7.01 -11.50
C TRP A 117 -11.88 8.06 -12.63
N LEU A 118 -11.02 9.09 -12.66
CA LEU A 118 -10.98 10.09 -13.73
C LEU A 118 -10.68 9.47 -15.10
N VAL A 119 -9.82 8.44 -15.15
CA VAL A 119 -9.58 7.64 -16.38
C VAL A 119 -10.86 6.91 -16.78
N SER A 120 -11.61 6.33 -15.84
CA SER A 120 -12.85 5.63 -16.15
C SER A 120 -13.96 6.54 -16.68
N LEU A 121 -13.88 7.84 -16.36
CA LEU A 121 -14.78 8.87 -16.90
C LEU A 121 -14.29 9.47 -18.24
N GLY A 122 -13.14 9.04 -18.74
CA GLY A 122 -12.54 9.59 -19.96
C GLY A 122 -11.94 10.98 -19.82
N MET A 123 -11.73 11.47 -18.59
CA MET A 123 -11.10 12.78 -18.33
C MET A 123 -9.57 12.71 -18.35
N LEU A 124 -9.03 11.55 -18.11
CA LEU A 124 -7.61 11.23 -18.22
C LEU A 124 -7.45 10.00 -19.13
N ASP A 125 -6.32 9.93 -19.82
CA ASP A 125 -5.93 8.76 -20.60
C ASP A 125 -4.45 8.45 -20.43
N TYR A 126 -4.05 7.26 -20.85
CA TYR A 126 -2.66 6.81 -20.85
C TYR A 126 -2.06 7.02 -22.24
N ALA A 127 -0.99 7.80 -22.31
CA ALA A 127 -0.18 8.00 -23.50
C ALA A 127 1.25 7.46 -23.30
N LEU A 128 1.97 7.26 -24.36
CA LEU A 128 3.42 6.99 -24.29
C LEU A 128 4.17 8.32 -24.38
N ASP A 129 5.16 8.53 -23.53
CA ASP A 129 6.09 9.65 -23.64
C ASP A 129 7.13 9.39 -24.74
N GLY A 130 8.01 10.37 -25.00
CA GLY A 130 9.07 10.28 -26.01
C GLY A 130 10.06 9.13 -25.78
N ASN A 131 10.07 8.51 -24.59
CA ASN A 131 10.90 7.37 -24.22
C ASN A 131 10.12 6.05 -24.22
N GLY A 132 8.86 6.04 -24.70
CA GLY A 132 7.99 4.86 -24.69
C GLY A 132 7.42 4.49 -23.31
N LYS A 133 7.56 5.35 -22.30
CA LYS A 133 7.01 5.13 -20.98
C LYS A 133 5.53 5.56 -20.92
N LYS A 134 4.69 4.70 -20.33
CA LYS A 134 3.25 4.99 -20.11
C LYS A 134 3.09 6.12 -19.07
N VAL A 135 2.52 7.24 -19.51
CA VAL A 135 2.24 8.43 -18.69
C VAL A 135 0.77 8.79 -18.78
N VAL A 136 0.25 9.48 -17.75
CA VAL A 136 -1.13 9.95 -17.75
C VAL A 136 -1.19 11.34 -18.36
N ARG A 137 -2.21 11.59 -19.19
CA ARG A 137 -2.48 12.87 -19.83
C ARG A 137 -3.94 13.26 -19.68
N PRO A 138 -4.28 14.56 -19.57
CA PRO A 138 -5.65 15.01 -19.69
C PRO A 138 -6.17 14.79 -21.12
N THR A 139 -7.45 14.46 -21.22
CA THR A 139 -8.19 14.46 -22.49
C THR A 139 -8.81 15.84 -22.69
N PRO A 140 -9.35 16.16 -23.90
CA PRO A 140 -10.12 17.39 -24.11
C PRO A 140 -11.27 17.56 -23.10
N GLN A 141 -11.91 16.46 -22.69
CA GLN A 141 -12.93 16.48 -21.64
C GLN A 141 -12.34 16.83 -20.27
N GLY A 142 -11.16 16.30 -19.92
CA GLY A 142 -10.45 16.68 -18.71
C GLY A 142 -10.01 18.13 -18.71
N GLU A 143 -9.52 18.63 -19.84
CA GLU A 143 -9.11 20.03 -19.99
C GLU A 143 -10.29 20.99 -19.80
N SER A 144 -11.49 20.63 -20.29
CA SER A 144 -12.70 21.45 -20.14
C SER A 144 -13.12 21.68 -18.67
N ILE A 145 -12.76 20.77 -17.76
CA ILE A 145 -13.02 20.90 -16.32
C ILE A 145 -11.82 21.44 -15.54
N GLY A 146 -10.73 21.79 -16.23
CA GLY A 146 -9.56 22.41 -15.60
C GLY A 146 -8.45 21.46 -15.19
N ILE A 147 -8.35 20.28 -15.80
CA ILE A 147 -7.20 19.37 -15.67
C ILE A 147 -6.22 19.72 -16.78
N GLY A 148 -5.00 20.11 -16.44
CA GLY A 148 -3.99 20.52 -17.42
C GLY A 148 -2.63 19.88 -17.21
N LEU A 149 -1.69 20.22 -18.07
CA LEU A 149 -0.29 19.85 -17.95
C LEU A 149 0.54 21.07 -17.56
N GLU A 150 1.32 20.94 -16.49
CA GLU A 150 2.30 21.93 -16.09
C GLU A 150 3.71 21.40 -16.28
N ALA A 151 4.56 22.22 -16.88
CA ALA A 151 5.99 21.98 -16.94
C ALA A 151 6.61 22.34 -15.58
N ARG A 152 7.40 21.43 -15.02
CA ARG A 152 8.17 21.65 -13.79
C ARG A 152 9.63 21.28 -14.03
N ASN A 153 10.51 21.94 -13.30
CA ASN A 153 11.94 21.65 -13.30
C ASN A 153 12.27 20.77 -12.09
N GLY A 154 12.90 19.64 -12.35
CA GLY A 154 13.39 18.72 -11.32
C GLY A 154 14.91 18.55 -11.38
N PRO A 155 15.52 17.82 -10.44
CA PRO A 155 16.95 17.55 -10.42
C PRO A 155 17.47 16.86 -11.70
N ASN A 156 16.60 16.12 -12.40
CA ASN A 156 16.93 15.38 -13.62
C ASN A 156 16.41 16.08 -14.91
N GLY A 157 16.11 17.37 -14.83
CA GLY A 157 15.59 18.15 -15.97
C GLY A 157 14.09 18.43 -15.92
N PRO A 158 13.54 19.07 -16.98
CA PRO A 158 12.13 19.42 -17.04
C PRO A 158 11.24 18.18 -17.17
N TYR A 159 10.11 18.19 -16.50
CA TYR A 159 9.09 17.14 -16.57
C TYR A 159 7.68 17.74 -16.52
N PHE A 160 6.69 17.00 -17.02
CA PHE A 160 5.30 17.42 -16.98
C PHE A 160 4.53 16.73 -15.86
N VAL A 161 3.70 17.51 -15.17
CA VAL A 161 2.78 17.05 -14.11
C VAL A 161 1.36 17.37 -14.56
N VAL A 162 0.45 16.41 -14.34
CA VAL A 162 -0.99 16.68 -14.45
C VAL A 162 -1.41 17.51 -13.24
N ALA A 163 -1.90 18.71 -13.49
CA ALA A 163 -2.31 19.68 -12.49
C ALA A 163 -3.81 19.98 -12.59
N TYR A 164 -4.43 20.27 -11.47
CA TYR A 164 -5.86 20.42 -11.29
C TYR A 164 -6.14 21.84 -10.78
N ASN A 165 -6.77 22.67 -11.60
CA ASN A 165 -7.16 24.01 -11.20
C ASN A 165 -8.32 24.01 -10.19
N LEU A 166 -8.79 25.16 -9.77
CA LEU A 166 -9.86 25.30 -8.78
C LEU A 166 -11.14 24.52 -9.18
N ALA A 167 -11.55 24.60 -10.45
CA ALA A 167 -12.75 23.91 -10.93
C ALA A 167 -12.60 22.37 -10.86
N ALA A 168 -11.43 21.84 -11.25
CA ALA A 168 -11.12 20.43 -11.16
C ALA A 168 -11.03 19.92 -9.71
N GLN A 169 -10.53 20.76 -8.79
CA GLN A 169 -10.53 20.44 -7.36
C GLN A 169 -11.95 20.33 -6.81
N HIS A 170 -12.85 21.28 -7.14
CA HIS A 170 -14.27 21.18 -6.79
C HIS A 170 -14.90 19.92 -7.35
N PHE A 171 -14.70 19.65 -8.64
CA PHE A 171 -15.23 18.45 -9.28
C PHE A 171 -14.84 17.16 -8.54
N ILE A 172 -13.58 17.04 -8.11
CA ILE A 172 -13.10 15.86 -7.38
C ILE A 172 -13.75 15.78 -5.99
N LEU A 173 -13.82 16.89 -5.25
CA LEU A 173 -14.37 16.91 -3.89
C LEU A 173 -15.86 16.62 -3.88
N ASP A 174 -16.64 17.21 -4.82
CA ASP A 174 -18.07 17.00 -4.95
C ASP A 174 -18.43 15.54 -5.29
N ASN A 175 -17.51 14.84 -5.96
CA ASN A 175 -17.68 13.45 -6.37
C ASN A 175 -16.93 12.44 -5.48
N VAL A 176 -16.51 12.83 -4.27
CA VAL A 176 -15.74 11.93 -3.38
C VAL A 176 -16.49 10.61 -3.11
N ASP A 177 -17.81 10.63 -2.94
CA ASP A 177 -18.61 9.42 -2.72
C ASP A 177 -18.57 8.49 -3.94
N ALA A 178 -18.68 9.04 -5.14
CA ALA A 178 -18.58 8.27 -6.38
C ALA A 178 -17.16 7.65 -6.55
N ILE A 179 -16.12 8.34 -6.09
CA ILE A 179 -14.75 7.83 -6.07
C ILE A 179 -14.61 6.66 -5.09
N VAL A 180 -15.19 6.78 -3.90
CA VAL A 180 -15.21 5.72 -2.89
C VAL A 180 -16.00 4.51 -3.39
N ASP A 181 -17.16 4.72 -4.00
CA ASP A 181 -17.96 3.66 -4.61
C ASP A 181 -17.22 2.97 -5.77
N TYR A 182 -16.48 3.73 -6.57
CA TYR A 182 -15.63 3.17 -7.61
C TYR A 182 -14.54 2.27 -7.02
N GLN A 183 -13.88 2.70 -5.92
CA GLN A 183 -12.89 1.89 -5.20
C GLN A 183 -13.52 0.59 -4.69
N ASN A 184 -14.69 0.65 -4.06
CA ASN A 184 -15.38 -0.50 -3.48
C ASN A 184 -15.79 -1.50 -4.56
N ARG A 185 -16.31 -1.03 -5.70
CA ARG A 185 -16.67 -1.89 -6.85
C ARG A 185 -15.46 -2.57 -7.49
N ARG A 186 -14.28 -1.92 -7.50
CA ARG A 186 -13.04 -2.53 -8.03
C ARG A 186 -12.56 -3.74 -7.23
N VAL A 187 -12.96 -3.85 -5.98
CA VAL A 187 -12.52 -4.92 -5.07
C VAL A 187 -13.70 -5.69 -4.48
N GLU A 188 -14.83 -5.69 -5.18
CA GLU A 188 -16.07 -6.34 -4.73
C GLU A 188 -15.87 -7.81 -4.35
N ASN A 189 -14.96 -8.51 -5.05
CA ASN A 189 -14.60 -9.90 -4.78
C ASN A 189 -13.42 -10.04 -3.80
N GLU A 190 -13.02 -8.97 -3.10
CA GLU A 190 -11.96 -9.04 -2.09
C GLU A 190 -12.40 -9.91 -0.90
N GLY A 191 -11.54 -10.85 -0.51
CA GLY A 191 -11.85 -11.79 0.57
C GLY A 191 -12.78 -12.94 0.20
N GLN A 192 -13.45 -12.88 -0.97
CA GLN A 192 -14.28 -13.99 -1.45
C GLN A 192 -13.42 -15.17 -1.91
N PRO A 193 -13.87 -16.42 -1.73
CA PRO A 193 -13.19 -17.59 -2.30
C PRO A 193 -13.03 -17.45 -3.83
N TRP A 194 -11.98 -18.08 -4.37
CA TRP A 194 -11.82 -18.18 -5.82
C TRP A 194 -12.75 -19.26 -6.35
N SER A 195 -13.65 -18.89 -7.24
CA SER A 195 -14.51 -19.84 -7.92
C SER A 195 -13.79 -20.44 -9.14
N PRO A 196 -14.23 -21.61 -9.64
CA PRO A 196 -13.70 -22.20 -10.88
C PRO A 196 -13.84 -21.25 -12.08
N GLU A 197 -14.91 -20.47 -12.15
CA GLU A 197 -15.14 -19.48 -13.21
C GLU A 197 -14.11 -18.35 -13.14
N HIS A 198 -13.82 -17.85 -11.94
CA HIS A 198 -12.78 -16.82 -11.75
C HIS A 198 -11.39 -17.35 -12.13
N ASP A 199 -11.09 -18.62 -11.83
CA ASP A 199 -9.82 -19.25 -12.21
C ASP A 199 -9.73 -19.43 -13.73
N SER A 200 -10.83 -19.82 -14.39
CA SER A 200 -10.90 -19.93 -15.86
C SER A 200 -10.65 -18.60 -16.55
N ILE A 201 -11.35 -17.52 -16.13
CA ILE A 201 -11.14 -16.16 -16.66
C ILE A 201 -9.71 -15.69 -16.41
N LEU A 202 -9.16 -15.94 -15.21
CA LEU A 202 -7.79 -15.59 -14.85
C LEU A 202 -6.77 -16.23 -15.78
N LEU A 203 -6.91 -17.52 -16.05
CA LEU A 203 -5.99 -18.27 -16.88
C LEU A 203 -6.10 -17.87 -18.35
N ASP A 204 -7.30 -17.66 -18.88
CA ASP A 204 -7.53 -17.21 -20.25
C ASP A 204 -6.90 -15.83 -20.50
N LEU A 205 -7.17 -14.85 -19.62
CA LEU A 205 -6.59 -13.52 -19.73
C LEU A 205 -5.07 -13.52 -19.57
N HIS A 206 -4.55 -14.36 -18.67
CA HIS A 206 -3.10 -14.50 -18.49
C HIS A 206 -2.43 -15.11 -19.74
N GLN A 207 -3.03 -16.12 -20.36
CA GLN A 207 -2.55 -16.70 -21.63
C GLN A 207 -2.56 -15.71 -22.77
N LYS A 208 -3.53 -14.79 -22.81
CA LYS A 208 -3.60 -13.68 -23.77
C LYS A 208 -2.59 -12.54 -23.48
N GLY A 209 -1.74 -12.68 -22.46
CA GLY A 209 -0.75 -11.69 -22.09
C GLY A 209 -1.31 -10.43 -21.40
N VAL A 210 -2.55 -10.47 -20.92
CA VAL A 210 -3.16 -9.34 -20.24
C VAL A 210 -2.44 -9.09 -18.89
N PRO A 211 -2.02 -7.84 -18.60
CA PRO A 211 -1.33 -7.54 -17.36
C PRO A 211 -2.16 -7.85 -16.11
N ALA A 212 -1.53 -8.37 -15.05
CA ALA A 212 -2.20 -8.71 -13.80
C ALA A 212 -3.03 -7.57 -13.19
N LYS A 213 -2.69 -6.31 -13.48
CA LYS A 213 -3.46 -5.13 -13.05
C LYS A 213 -4.81 -5.05 -13.77
N GLU A 214 -4.86 -5.35 -15.05
CA GLU A 214 -6.10 -5.33 -15.86
C GLU A 214 -6.98 -6.55 -15.54
N ILE A 215 -6.36 -7.72 -15.36
CA ILE A 215 -7.06 -8.92 -14.88
C ILE A 215 -7.71 -8.66 -13.50
N ALA A 216 -7.01 -7.93 -12.63
CA ALA A 216 -7.54 -7.57 -11.30
C ALA A 216 -8.80 -6.70 -11.40
N VAL A 217 -8.85 -5.78 -12.36
CA VAL A 217 -10.06 -4.95 -12.63
C VAL A 217 -11.21 -5.84 -13.12
N THR A 218 -10.96 -6.71 -14.09
CA THR A 218 -11.97 -7.63 -14.67
C THR A 218 -12.56 -8.54 -13.60
N LEU A 219 -11.71 -9.10 -12.73
CA LEU A 219 -12.13 -10.01 -11.66
C LEU A 219 -12.58 -9.28 -10.38
N LYS A 220 -12.59 -7.94 -10.36
CA LYS A 220 -12.91 -7.11 -9.20
C LYS A 220 -12.14 -7.53 -7.93
N ARG A 221 -10.83 -7.74 -8.09
CA ARG A 221 -9.91 -8.18 -7.04
C ARG A 221 -8.67 -7.29 -6.99
N ARG A 222 -7.93 -7.34 -5.88
CA ARG A 222 -6.62 -6.66 -5.81
C ARG A 222 -5.59 -7.36 -6.70
N THR A 223 -4.71 -6.58 -7.32
CA THR A 223 -3.62 -7.09 -8.17
C THR A 223 -2.73 -8.11 -7.42
N GLY A 224 -2.51 -7.88 -6.11
CA GLY A 224 -1.77 -8.82 -5.26
C GLY A 224 -2.46 -10.19 -5.15
N ALA A 225 -3.79 -10.22 -5.03
CA ALA A 225 -4.57 -11.45 -4.98
C ALA A 225 -4.51 -12.22 -6.31
N VAL A 226 -4.56 -11.49 -7.45
CA VAL A 226 -4.38 -12.08 -8.80
C VAL A 226 -3.02 -12.74 -8.95
N ARG A 227 -1.93 -12.04 -8.58
CA ARG A 227 -0.56 -12.59 -8.64
C ARG A 227 -0.40 -13.80 -7.73
N ALA A 228 -0.90 -13.74 -6.50
CA ALA A 228 -0.86 -14.85 -5.56
C ALA A 228 -1.64 -16.07 -6.10
N ARG A 229 -2.80 -15.84 -6.76
CA ARG A 229 -3.58 -16.93 -7.35
C ARG A 229 -2.88 -17.56 -8.55
N LEU A 230 -2.29 -16.76 -9.45
CA LEU A 230 -1.48 -17.28 -10.57
C LEU A 230 -0.34 -18.15 -10.07
N LYS A 231 0.40 -17.69 -9.06
CA LYS A 231 1.48 -18.47 -8.43
C LYS A 231 0.95 -19.80 -7.85
N LYS A 232 -0.22 -19.78 -7.18
CA LYS A 232 -0.85 -20.99 -6.64
C LYS A 232 -1.29 -21.97 -7.74
N LEU A 233 -1.65 -21.48 -8.92
CA LEU A 233 -2.02 -22.29 -10.10
C LEU A 233 -0.80 -22.71 -10.95
N GLY A 234 0.44 -22.47 -10.47
CA GLY A 234 1.67 -22.85 -11.16
C GLY A 234 1.99 -21.99 -12.40
N LYS A 235 1.41 -20.80 -12.51
CA LYS A 235 1.67 -19.83 -13.58
C LYS A 235 2.49 -18.67 -13.00
N GLN A 236 3.73 -18.51 -13.48
CA GLN A 236 4.61 -17.37 -13.17
C GLN A 236 4.78 -16.50 -14.41
#